data_2affa68672dcd9ac479e170c3731ed26
#
_entry.id   2affa68672dcd9ac479e170c3731ed26
#
_cell.length_a   1.000
_cell.length_b   1.000
_cell.length_c   1.000
_cell.angle_alpha   90.00
_cell.angle_beta   90.00
_cell.angle_gamma   90.00
#
_symmetry.space_group_name_H-M   'P 1'
#
loop_
_entity.id
_entity.type
_entity.pdbx_description
1 polymer ?
#
loop_
_entity_poly.entity_id
_entity_poly.type
_entity_poly.pdbx_seq_one_letter_code
_entity_poly.pdbx_strand_id
1 'polypeptide(L)'
;WSAAFISFVVRKAGAGDTFEYAQAHQTYIRQAILAAEDGVAGTAYVARRVDKRAPQVGDLLAKGRESAKNFTYDKALAKARMKKADDQAYSSHCDVVTRVDKAATTVTTIGGNLGDSVMEKVWKTDANGKLLPYKENNSAGVLTEFPWIAVLECRI
;
A
#
# COMPACT_ATOMS: atom_id res chain seq x y z
N TRP A 1 -3.92 -6.01 -13.64
CA TRP A 1 -5.00 -4.99 -13.64
C TRP A 1 -5.30 -4.41 -12.24
N SER A 2 -4.73 -4.97 -11.15
CA SER A 2 -4.97 -4.47 -9.78
C SER A 2 -4.56 -3.01 -9.58
N ALA A 3 -3.42 -2.58 -10.13
CA ALA A 3 -2.99 -1.18 -10.04
C ALA A 3 -3.86 -0.24 -10.87
N ALA A 4 -4.39 -0.71 -12.01
CA ALA A 4 -5.37 0.03 -12.81
C ALA A 4 -6.69 0.22 -12.04
N PHE A 5 -7.12 -0.79 -11.26
CA PHE A 5 -8.28 -0.69 -10.37
C PHE A 5 -8.09 0.43 -9.33
N ILE A 6 -6.95 0.45 -8.62
CA ILE A 6 -6.65 1.54 -7.66
C ILE A 6 -6.58 2.89 -8.37
N SER A 7 -5.91 2.97 -9.54
CA SER A 7 -5.86 4.20 -10.34
C SER A 7 -7.25 4.71 -10.73
N PHE A 8 -8.17 3.80 -11.09
CA PHE A 8 -9.56 4.16 -11.39
C PHE A 8 -10.29 4.69 -10.14
N VAL A 9 -10.18 4.00 -8.99
CA VAL A 9 -10.82 4.42 -7.73
C VAL A 9 -10.32 5.80 -7.30
N VAL A 10 -9.00 6.01 -7.30
CA VAL A 10 -8.37 7.29 -6.91
C VAL A 10 -8.76 8.43 -7.85
N ARG A 11 -8.85 8.16 -9.17
CA ARG A 11 -9.36 9.14 -10.15
C ARG A 11 -10.82 9.53 -9.85
N LYS A 12 -11.68 8.56 -9.55
CA LYS A 12 -13.08 8.79 -9.18
C LYS A 12 -13.24 9.55 -7.86
N ALA A 13 -12.27 9.39 -6.94
CA ALA A 13 -12.22 10.16 -5.69
C ALA A 13 -11.76 11.62 -5.88
N GLY A 14 -11.34 12.03 -7.08
CA GLY A 14 -11.03 13.42 -7.38
C GLY A 14 -9.54 13.81 -7.26
N ALA A 15 -8.61 12.84 -7.23
CA ALA A 15 -7.18 13.15 -7.09
C ALA A 15 -6.59 14.00 -8.23
N GLY A 16 -7.22 14.03 -9.42
CA GLY A 16 -6.72 14.80 -10.56
C GLY A 16 -5.25 14.47 -10.88
N ASP A 17 -4.45 15.49 -11.14
CA ASP A 17 -3.03 15.35 -11.52
C ASP A 17 -2.10 15.15 -10.31
N THR A 18 -2.64 15.08 -9.07
CA THR A 18 -1.84 14.92 -7.85
C THR A 18 -1.46 13.46 -7.57
N PHE A 19 -1.95 12.52 -8.39
CA PHE A 19 -1.68 11.08 -8.31
C PHE A 19 -1.05 10.56 -9.61
N GLU A 20 0.03 9.79 -9.47
CA GLU A 20 0.73 9.17 -10.60
C GLU A 20 0.00 7.87 -11.01
N TYR A 21 -0.99 7.98 -11.89
CA TYR A 21 -1.77 6.85 -12.40
C TYR A 21 -0.89 5.86 -13.15
N ALA A 22 -0.97 4.59 -12.79
CA ALA A 22 -0.10 3.56 -13.36
C ALA A 22 -0.74 2.18 -13.43
N GLN A 23 -0.15 1.31 -14.23
CA GLN A 23 -0.47 -0.12 -14.28
C GLN A 23 0.33 -0.97 -13.28
N ALA A 24 1.26 -0.34 -12.54
CA ALA A 24 2.10 -0.97 -11.55
C ALA A 24 2.03 -0.20 -10.22
N HIS A 25 1.79 -0.92 -9.13
CA HIS A 25 1.60 -0.32 -7.81
C HIS A 25 2.83 0.42 -7.30
N GLN A 26 4.05 -0.07 -7.60
CA GLN A 26 5.29 0.59 -7.14
C GLN A 26 5.41 2.03 -7.63
N THR A 27 4.77 2.41 -8.72
CA THR A 27 4.84 3.78 -9.27
C THR A 27 4.28 4.80 -8.27
N TYR A 28 3.04 4.64 -7.85
CA TYR A 28 2.44 5.58 -6.90
C TYR A 28 2.87 5.33 -5.44
N ILE A 29 3.33 4.09 -5.10
CA ILE A 29 4.03 3.86 -3.82
C ILE A 29 5.31 4.70 -3.78
N ARG A 30 6.09 4.71 -4.87
CA ARG A 30 7.28 5.54 -5.03
C ARG A 30 6.95 7.02 -4.89
N GLN A 31 5.94 7.52 -5.60
CA GLN A 31 5.48 8.92 -5.50
C GLN A 31 5.19 9.28 -4.03
N ALA A 32 4.40 8.46 -3.34
CA ALA A 32 4.02 8.71 -1.95
C ALA A 32 5.21 8.65 -0.97
N ILE A 33 6.17 7.74 -1.19
CA ILE A 33 7.41 7.66 -0.38
C ILE A 33 8.26 8.90 -0.58
N LEU A 34 8.51 9.31 -1.82
CA LEU A 34 9.31 10.51 -2.11
C LEU A 34 8.61 11.78 -1.60
N ALA A 35 7.27 11.86 -1.67
CA ALA A 35 6.52 12.95 -1.08
C ALA A 35 6.73 13.05 0.44
N ALA A 36 6.80 11.91 1.14
CA ALA A 36 7.06 11.88 2.58
C ALA A 36 8.49 12.29 2.94
N GLU A 37 9.48 11.76 2.20
CA GLU A 37 10.90 11.91 2.52
C GLU A 37 11.45 13.28 2.06
N ASP A 38 10.97 13.80 0.93
CA ASP A 38 11.45 15.03 0.33
C ASP A 38 10.52 16.24 0.63
N GLY A 39 9.44 16.02 1.38
CA GLY A 39 8.51 17.08 1.78
C GLY A 39 7.69 17.66 0.61
N VAL A 40 7.43 16.87 -0.44
CA VAL A 40 6.69 17.33 -1.63
C VAL A 40 5.22 17.52 -1.27
N ALA A 41 4.74 18.75 -1.41
CA ALA A 41 3.32 19.09 -1.20
C ALA A 41 2.47 18.78 -2.45
N GLY A 42 1.14 18.69 -2.25
CA GLY A 42 0.18 18.58 -3.35
C GLY A 42 0.10 17.18 -3.99
N THR A 43 0.63 16.14 -3.33
CA THR A 43 0.41 14.75 -3.77
C THR A 43 -0.85 14.17 -3.12
N ALA A 44 -1.61 13.35 -3.86
CA ALA A 44 -2.82 12.70 -3.38
C ALA A 44 -2.57 11.75 -2.19
N TYR A 45 -1.37 11.19 -2.11
CA TYR A 45 -0.95 10.30 -1.04
C TYR A 45 0.46 10.61 -0.53
N VAL A 46 0.65 10.43 0.78
CA VAL A 46 1.95 10.54 1.45
C VAL A 46 2.21 9.26 2.24
N ALA A 47 3.33 8.60 2.01
CA ALA A 47 3.64 7.34 2.68
C ALA A 47 3.98 7.55 4.16
N ARG A 48 3.48 6.65 5.00
CA ARG A 48 3.76 6.60 6.44
C ARG A 48 4.24 5.21 6.82
N ARG A 49 5.21 5.14 7.71
CA ARG A 49 5.63 3.88 8.33
C ARG A 49 4.46 3.31 9.14
N VAL A 50 4.25 2.01 9.06
CA VAL A 50 3.09 1.34 9.69
C VAL A 50 3.10 1.42 11.22
N ASP A 51 4.27 1.58 11.83
CA ASP A 51 4.43 1.81 13.26
C ASP A 51 4.17 3.27 13.70
N LYS A 52 4.03 4.20 12.75
CA LYS A 52 3.81 5.64 13.00
C LYS A 52 2.38 6.09 12.74
N ARG A 53 1.62 5.34 11.95
CA ARG A 53 0.25 5.72 11.57
C ARG A 53 -0.71 4.53 11.58
N ALA A 54 -1.82 4.69 12.29
CA ALA A 54 -2.99 3.83 12.14
C ALA A 54 -3.72 4.16 10.83
N PRO A 55 -4.08 3.17 9.99
CA PRO A 55 -4.84 3.40 8.77
C PRO A 55 -6.19 4.07 9.02
N GLN A 56 -6.63 4.85 8.05
CA GLN A 56 -7.96 5.47 8.01
C GLN A 56 -8.66 5.13 6.69
N VAL A 57 -9.98 5.30 6.66
CA VAL A 57 -10.75 5.12 5.42
C VAL A 57 -10.23 6.07 4.34
N GLY A 58 -10.00 5.53 3.13
CA GLY A 58 -9.39 6.23 2.01
C GLY A 58 -7.88 6.04 1.88
N ASP A 59 -7.17 5.63 2.94
CA ASP A 59 -5.76 5.28 2.85
C ASP A 59 -5.57 4.04 1.96
N LEU A 60 -4.36 3.90 1.36
CA LEU A 60 -3.96 2.67 0.69
C LEU A 60 -2.98 1.89 1.57
N LEU A 61 -3.17 0.58 1.68
CA LEU A 61 -2.23 -0.32 2.34
C LEU A 61 -1.31 -0.95 1.29
N ALA A 62 -0.01 -0.63 1.37
CA ALA A 62 1.00 -1.11 0.44
C ALA A 62 1.76 -2.31 1.02
N LYS A 63 1.85 -3.40 0.25
CA LYS A 63 2.62 -4.61 0.59
C LYS A 63 3.43 -5.13 -0.60
N GLY A 64 4.48 -5.89 -0.32
CA GLY A 64 5.22 -6.62 -1.33
C GLY A 64 4.47 -7.88 -1.81
N ARG A 65 4.77 -8.34 -3.02
CA ARG A 65 4.31 -9.60 -3.60
C ARG A 65 5.48 -10.42 -4.10
N GLU A 66 5.29 -11.71 -4.28
CA GLU A 66 6.27 -12.63 -4.87
C GLU A 66 7.64 -12.52 -4.19
N SER A 67 8.69 -12.23 -4.93
CA SER A 67 10.05 -12.04 -4.40
C SER A 67 10.20 -10.83 -3.48
N ALA A 68 9.26 -9.87 -3.53
CA ALA A 68 9.27 -8.67 -2.71
C ALA A 68 8.40 -8.77 -1.44
N LYS A 69 7.87 -9.95 -1.08
CA LYS A 69 7.03 -10.13 0.13
C LYS A 69 7.67 -9.59 1.41
N ASN A 70 9.00 -9.64 1.52
CA ASN A 70 9.77 -9.12 2.66
C ASN A 70 10.19 -7.64 2.51
N PHE A 71 9.55 -6.88 1.59
CA PHE A 71 9.84 -5.47 1.47
C PHE A 71 9.23 -4.69 2.64
N THR A 72 10.08 -3.86 3.23
CA THR A 72 9.73 -2.87 4.24
C THR A 72 9.73 -1.48 3.59
N TYR A 73 9.34 -0.46 4.37
CA TYR A 73 9.45 0.94 3.96
C TYR A 73 10.87 1.29 3.48
N ASP A 74 11.91 0.87 4.22
CA ASP A 74 13.30 1.21 3.88
C ASP A 74 13.77 0.55 2.58
N LYS A 75 13.37 -0.68 2.31
CA LYS A 75 13.66 -1.35 1.03
C LYS A 75 12.95 -0.66 -0.13
N ALA A 76 11.70 -0.25 0.06
CA ALA A 76 10.94 0.48 -0.96
C ALA A 76 11.52 1.88 -1.20
N LEU A 77 11.97 2.59 -0.14
CA LEU A 77 12.68 3.87 -0.24
C LEU A 77 14.00 3.72 -1.02
N ALA A 78 14.78 2.70 -0.71
CA ALA A 78 16.02 2.43 -1.45
C ALA A 78 15.76 2.25 -2.95
N LYS A 79 14.71 1.49 -3.31
CA LYS A 79 14.26 1.34 -4.69
C LYS A 79 13.77 2.67 -5.30
N ALA A 80 13.00 3.45 -4.55
CA ALA A 80 12.46 4.74 -5.00
C ALA A 80 13.56 5.74 -5.40
N ARG A 81 14.73 5.66 -4.77
CA ARG A 81 15.88 6.54 -5.01
C ARG A 81 16.82 6.06 -6.12
N MET A 82 16.59 4.91 -6.71
CA MET A 82 17.38 4.41 -7.83
C MET A 82 17.17 5.26 -9.08
N LYS A 83 18.24 5.49 -9.86
CA LYS A 83 18.19 6.39 -11.03
C LYS A 83 17.50 5.76 -12.23
N LYS A 84 17.66 4.46 -12.44
CA LYS A 84 17.08 3.74 -13.58
C LYS A 84 15.72 3.17 -13.21
N ALA A 85 14.74 3.33 -14.09
CA ALA A 85 13.37 2.85 -13.89
C ALA A 85 13.32 1.34 -13.63
N ASP A 86 14.10 0.53 -14.35
CA ASP A 86 14.14 -0.93 -14.16
C ASP A 86 14.64 -1.32 -12.77
N ASP A 87 15.59 -0.56 -12.21
CA ASP A 87 16.12 -0.80 -10.87
C ASP A 87 15.10 -0.43 -9.77
N GLN A 88 14.12 0.43 -10.08
CA GLN A 88 13.03 0.82 -9.18
C GLN A 88 11.93 -0.25 -9.08
N ALA A 89 11.84 -1.14 -10.08
CA ALA A 89 10.76 -2.12 -10.17
C ALA A 89 10.83 -3.17 -9.06
N TYR A 90 9.68 -3.50 -8.51
CA TYR A 90 9.44 -4.65 -7.61
C TYR A 90 7.96 -5.00 -7.58
N SER A 91 7.68 -6.27 -7.34
CA SER A 91 6.30 -6.76 -7.27
C SER A 91 5.62 -6.25 -6.00
N SER A 92 4.50 -5.55 -6.14
CA SER A 92 3.79 -4.93 -5.02
C SER A 92 2.28 -4.94 -5.23
N HIS A 93 1.55 -4.61 -4.17
CA HIS A 93 0.10 -4.52 -4.19
C HIS A 93 -0.38 -3.43 -3.24
N CYS A 94 -1.47 -2.76 -3.62
CA CYS A 94 -2.19 -1.85 -2.76
C CYS A 94 -3.68 -2.19 -2.75
N ASP A 95 -4.27 -2.09 -1.56
CA ASP A 95 -5.71 -2.16 -1.34
C ASP A 95 -6.17 -0.85 -0.69
N VAL A 96 -7.38 -0.38 -1.03
CA VAL A 96 -7.98 0.80 -0.40
C VAL A 96 -8.68 0.43 0.91
N VAL A 97 -8.45 1.19 1.97
CA VAL A 97 -9.12 1.04 3.26
C VAL A 97 -10.57 1.52 3.15
N THR A 98 -11.51 0.65 3.45
CA THR A 98 -12.95 0.94 3.39
C THR A 98 -13.61 1.00 4.76
N ARG A 99 -13.02 0.35 5.78
CA ARG A 99 -13.54 0.36 7.14
C ARG A 99 -12.42 0.19 8.16
N VAL A 100 -12.55 0.87 9.28
CA VAL A 100 -11.70 0.70 10.47
C VAL A 100 -12.61 0.35 11.64
N ASP A 101 -12.38 -0.81 12.26
CA ASP A 101 -13.10 -1.25 13.46
C ASP A 101 -12.14 -1.32 14.63
N LYS A 102 -12.19 -0.28 15.48
CA LYS A 102 -11.30 -0.17 16.65
C LYS A 102 -11.66 -1.20 17.73
N ALA A 103 -12.93 -1.55 17.89
CA ALA A 103 -13.38 -2.51 18.89
C ALA A 103 -12.92 -3.94 18.51
N ALA A 104 -13.01 -4.29 17.23
CA ALA A 104 -12.55 -5.58 16.71
C ALA A 104 -11.03 -5.60 16.41
N THR A 105 -10.32 -4.48 16.56
CA THR A 105 -8.91 -4.31 16.17
C THR A 105 -8.64 -4.80 14.74
N THR A 106 -9.46 -4.31 13.79
CA THR A 106 -9.37 -4.69 12.39
C THR A 106 -9.49 -3.51 11.44
N VAL A 107 -8.90 -3.68 10.26
CA VAL A 107 -9.05 -2.81 9.10
C VAL A 107 -9.52 -3.64 7.93
N THR A 108 -10.56 -3.17 7.25
CA THR A 108 -11.07 -3.80 6.03
C THR A 108 -10.58 -3.03 4.81
N THR A 109 -10.13 -3.76 3.79
CA THR A 109 -9.68 -3.18 2.53
C THR A 109 -10.37 -3.84 1.34
N ILE A 110 -10.44 -3.12 0.22
CA ILE A 110 -10.85 -3.65 -1.08
C ILE A 110 -9.69 -3.50 -2.07
N GLY A 111 -9.38 -4.58 -2.76
CA GLY A 111 -8.33 -4.63 -3.79
C GLY A 111 -8.76 -5.36 -5.04
N GLY A 112 -8.08 -5.08 -6.14
CA GLY A 112 -8.28 -5.76 -7.42
C GLY A 112 -7.28 -6.90 -7.64
N ASN A 113 -7.63 -7.86 -8.48
CA ASN A 113 -6.81 -9.03 -8.83
C ASN A 113 -6.42 -9.90 -7.60
N LEU A 114 -7.40 -10.12 -6.76
CA LEU A 114 -7.34 -11.05 -5.64
C LEU A 114 -8.15 -12.30 -6.07
N GLY A 115 -7.47 -13.32 -6.63
CA GLY A 115 -8.16 -14.45 -7.27
C GLY A 115 -9.00 -14.03 -8.48
N ASP A 116 -8.42 -13.18 -9.36
CA ASP A 116 -9.04 -12.63 -10.58
C ASP A 116 -10.32 -11.80 -10.34
N SER A 117 -10.53 -11.33 -9.13
CA SER A 117 -11.69 -10.52 -8.78
C SER A 117 -11.33 -9.29 -7.92
N VAL A 118 -12.32 -8.44 -7.70
CA VAL A 118 -12.28 -7.41 -6.65
C VAL A 118 -12.78 -8.04 -5.37
N MET A 119 -11.95 -8.03 -4.32
CA MET A 119 -12.26 -8.70 -3.06
C MET A 119 -12.03 -7.79 -1.86
N GLU A 120 -12.84 -8.03 -0.83
CA GLU A 120 -12.62 -7.51 0.51
C GLU A 120 -11.66 -8.39 1.29
N LYS A 121 -10.77 -7.76 2.08
CA LYS A 121 -9.88 -8.43 3.04
C LYS A 121 -9.90 -7.72 4.38
N VAL A 122 -9.79 -8.49 5.44
CA VAL A 122 -9.72 -8.00 6.83
C VAL A 122 -8.33 -8.25 7.38
N TRP A 123 -7.72 -7.19 7.91
CA TRP A 123 -6.37 -7.20 8.48
C TRP A 123 -6.43 -6.89 9.97
N LYS A 124 -5.51 -7.47 10.74
CA LYS A 124 -5.40 -7.22 12.17
C LYS A 124 -4.58 -5.98 12.47
N THR A 125 -4.99 -5.27 13.52
CA THR A 125 -4.26 -4.15 14.10
C THR A 125 -3.92 -4.41 15.56
N ASP A 126 -3.01 -3.64 16.11
CA ASP A 126 -2.78 -3.56 17.56
C ASP A 126 -3.89 -2.74 18.26
N ALA A 127 -3.79 -2.60 19.58
CA ALA A 127 -4.73 -1.82 20.38
C ALA A 127 -4.74 -0.32 20.04
N ASN A 128 -3.69 0.19 19.38
CA ASN A 128 -3.57 1.56 18.90
C ASN A 128 -4.07 1.72 17.45
N GLY A 129 -4.58 0.66 16.84
CA GLY A 129 -5.06 0.62 15.48
C GLY A 129 -3.98 0.51 14.42
N LYS A 130 -2.70 0.30 14.78
CA LYS A 130 -1.60 0.14 13.85
C LYS A 130 -1.57 -1.28 13.28
N LEU A 131 -1.21 -1.42 12.00
CA LEU A 131 -1.16 -2.71 11.33
C LEU A 131 -0.17 -3.66 11.97
N LEU A 132 -0.64 -4.87 12.26
CA LEU A 132 0.25 -6.01 12.55
C LEU A 132 0.78 -6.60 11.24
N PRO A 133 1.92 -7.32 11.26
CA PRO A 133 2.38 -8.08 10.10
C PRO A 133 1.25 -8.95 9.54
N TYR A 134 1.12 -9.00 8.22
CA TYR A 134 0.10 -9.82 7.58
C TYR A 134 0.57 -11.25 7.38
N LYS A 135 -0.38 -12.20 7.36
CA LYS A 135 -0.08 -13.63 7.19
C LYS A 135 -0.56 -14.10 5.82
N GLU A 136 0.34 -14.71 5.07
CA GLU A 136 0.05 -15.37 3.80
C GLU A 136 0.90 -16.64 3.68
N ASN A 137 0.47 -17.59 2.85
CA ASN A 137 1.31 -18.75 2.53
C ASN A 137 2.55 -18.30 1.75
N ASN A 138 3.72 -18.82 2.14
CA ASN A 138 4.95 -18.68 1.36
C ASN A 138 4.92 -19.64 0.14
N SER A 139 6.00 -19.67 -0.64
CA SER A 139 6.12 -20.54 -1.82
C SER A 139 6.07 -22.05 -1.49
N ALA A 140 6.33 -22.44 -0.26
CA ALA A 140 6.22 -23.82 0.22
C ALA A 140 4.84 -24.13 0.85
N GLY A 141 3.86 -23.22 0.77
CA GLY A 141 2.53 -23.39 1.35
C GLY A 141 2.47 -23.19 2.86
N VAL A 142 3.54 -22.70 3.49
CA VAL A 142 3.61 -22.47 4.94
C VAL A 142 3.11 -21.07 5.26
N LEU A 143 2.16 -20.96 6.21
CA LEU A 143 1.64 -19.67 6.68
C LEU A 143 2.76 -18.89 7.37
N THR A 144 3.13 -17.76 6.81
CA THR A 144 4.28 -16.93 7.21
C THR A 144 3.84 -15.49 7.42
N GLU A 145 4.46 -14.80 8.36
CA GLU A 145 4.26 -13.37 8.58
C GLU A 145 5.15 -12.54 7.65
N PHE A 146 4.57 -11.49 7.08
CA PHE A 146 5.26 -10.55 6.21
C PHE A 146 5.03 -9.11 6.66
N PRO A 147 6.02 -8.22 6.47
CA PRO A 147 5.86 -6.80 6.78
C PRO A 147 5.01 -6.08 5.73
N TRP A 148 4.37 -5.01 6.14
CA TRP A 148 3.84 -4.00 5.24
C TRP A 148 4.95 -3.08 4.74
N ILE A 149 4.79 -2.54 3.54
CA ILE A 149 5.66 -1.48 3.02
C ILE A 149 5.30 -0.16 3.70
N ALA A 150 4.05 0.27 3.58
CA ALA A 150 3.59 1.56 4.10
C ALA A 150 2.06 1.62 4.23
N VAL A 151 1.59 2.57 5.02
CA VAL A 151 0.27 3.18 4.87
C VAL A 151 0.43 4.42 3.99
N LEU A 152 -0.23 4.48 2.85
CA LEU A 152 -0.28 5.68 2.02
C LEU A 152 -1.45 6.53 2.49
N GLU A 153 -1.14 7.58 3.23
CA GLU A 153 -2.09 8.52 3.81
C GLU A 153 -2.80 9.30 2.71
N CYS A 154 -4.13 9.21 2.66
CA CYS A 154 -4.97 9.94 1.71
C CYS A 154 -4.99 11.44 2.02
N ARG A 155 -4.83 12.27 0.98
CA ARG A 155 -4.83 13.73 1.01
C ARG A 155 -5.82 14.35 0.02
N ILE A 156 -6.69 13.52 -0.57
CA ILE A 156 -7.74 13.93 -1.52
C ILE A 156 -8.84 14.65 -0.75
#